data_b43d92ad2a0744378e542b1050e3e79b
#
_entry.id   b43d92ad2a0744378e542b1050e3e79b
#
_cell.length_a   1.000
_cell.length_b   1.000
_cell.length_c   1.000
_cell.angle_alpha   90.00
_cell.angle_beta   90.00
_cell.angle_gamma   90.00
#
_symmetry.space_group_name_H-M   'P 1'
#
loop_
_entity.id
_entity.type
_entity.pdbx_description
1 polymer ?
#
loop_
_entity_poly.entity_id
_entity_poly.type
_entity_poly.pdbx_seq_one_letter_code
_entity_poly.pdbx_strand_id
1 'polypeptide(L)'
;MLILRKSQDRGYADHGWLKSFHSFSFAGYYDPQFMGWGNLRVINEDRVAPGMGFGKHGHRNMEIISYVLSGELAHEDSMGNIKGIPPGDVQRMSAGTGVMHSEFNHAKDQTTHFLQIWIEPNVLEIAPSYEQKTIPKESKQGKLCLIASPNTKDNAVHISADANMYAGLFDQTQSDEFLLDPARKAYVHLIRGSLDVNGQTIHGGDALLVQDETLLTLSNGKEAEVLVFDLAP
;
A
#
# COMPACT_ATOMS: atom_id res chain seq x y z
N MET A 1 -2.22 18.72 -11.31
CA MET A 1 -2.87 17.81 -12.32
C MET A 1 -3.30 16.53 -11.62
N LEU A 2 -4.56 16.11 -11.80
CA LEU A 2 -5.10 14.87 -11.24
C LEU A 2 -5.48 13.93 -12.39
N ILE A 3 -4.98 12.70 -12.36
CA ILE A 3 -5.30 11.66 -13.35
C ILE A 3 -6.05 10.54 -12.62
N LEU A 4 -7.30 10.31 -12.98
CA LEU A 4 -8.13 9.27 -12.38
C LEU A 4 -7.80 7.90 -12.99
N ARG A 5 -7.45 6.93 -12.14
CA ARG A 5 -7.34 5.51 -12.45
C ARG A 5 -8.53 4.78 -11.87
N LYS A 6 -9.47 4.36 -12.72
CA LYS A 6 -10.64 3.61 -12.26
C LYS A 6 -10.28 2.20 -11.81
N SER A 7 -11.00 1.71 -10.82
CA SER A 7 -10.78 0.36 -10.28
C SER A 7 -10.92 -0.74 -11.33
N GLN A 8 -11.87 -0.60 -12.25
CA GLN A 8 -12.12 -1.54 -13.33
C GLN A 8 -11.05 -1.56 -14.44
N ASP A 9 -10.22 -0.51 -14.50
CA ASP A 9 -9.14 -0.39 -15.50
C ASP A 9 -7.82 -1.00 -15.00
N ARG A 10 -7.80 -1.50 -13.76
CA ARG A 10 -6.65 -2.22 -13.18
C ARG A 10 -6.49 -3.59 -13.86
N GLY A 11 -5.26 -4.09 -13.88
CA GLY A 11 -5.01 -5.47 -14.26
C GLY A 11 -5.74 -6.43 -13.31
N TYR A 12 -6.19 -7.58 -13.81
CA TYR A 12 -6.81 -8.61 -13.00
C TYR A 12 -6.24 -9.98 -13.32
N ALA A 13 -5.91 -10.73 -12.27
CA ALA A 13 -5.49 -12.13 -12.38
C ALA A 13 -6.31 -12.97 -11.39
N ASP A 14 -6.78 -14.14 -11.88
CA ASP A 14 -7.45 -15.15 -11.07
C ASP A 14 -6.74 -16.49 -11.25
N HIS A 15 -6.12 -16.98 -10.19
CA HIS A 15 -5.41 -18.26 -10.14
C HIS A 15 -6.20 -19.31 -9.35
N GLY A 16 -7.49 -19.07 -9.10
CA GLY A 16 -8.35 -19.90 -8.27
C GLY A 16 -8.13 -19.64 -6.78
N TRP A 17 -6.91 -19.80 -6.30
CA TRP A 17 -6.54 -19.53 -4.90
C TRP A 17 -6.20 -18.07 -4.61
N LEU A 18 -5.83 -17.30 -5.63
CA LEU A 18 -5.49 -15.89 -5.57
C LEU A 18 -6.33 -15.10 -6.58
N LYS A 19 -7.00 -14.06 -6.10
CA LYS A 19 -7.54 -12.99 -6.95
C LYS A 19 -6.74 -11.73 -6.68
N SER A 20 -6.14 -11.16 -7.72
CA SER A 20 -5.23 -10.03 -7.61
C SER A 20 -5.61 -8.93 -8.60
N PHE A 21 -5.69 -7.68 -8.09
CA PHE A 21 -5.91 -6.48 -8.92
C PHE A 21 -4.63 -5.64 -8.92
N HIS A 22 -4.11 -5.34 -10.10
CA HIS A 22 -2.85 -4.65 -10.28
C HIS A 22 -3.06 -3.18 -10.69
N SER A 23 -2.65 -2.25 -9.84
CA SER A 23 -2.71 -0.81 -10.17
C SER A 23 -1.68 -0.43 -11.23
N PHE A 24 -0.54 -1.12 -11.24
CA PHE A 24 0.55 -0.96 -12.21
C PHE A 24 0.87 -2.29 -12.89
N SER A 25 1.67 -2.24 -13.96
CA SER A 25 2.14 -3.44 -14.66
C SER A 25 2.89 -4.38 -13.70
N PHE A 26 2.41 -5.61 -13.64
CA PHE A 26 2.93 -6.64 -12.73
C PHE A 26 2.67 -8.04 -13.30
N ALA A 27 3.64 -8.95 -13.15
CA ALA A 27 3.56 -10.32 -13.65
C ALA A 27 3.12 -10.39 -15.12
N GLY A 28 1.99 -11.02 -15.42
CA GLY A 28 1.44 -11.14 -16.77
C GLY A 28 0.64 -9.92 -17.26
N TYR A 29 0.36 -8.94 -16.38
CA TYR A 29 -0.32 -7.71 -16.76
C TYR A 29 0.67 -6.64 -17.20
N TYR A 30 0.48 -6.09 -18.41
CA TYR A 30 1.33 -5.04 -18.95
C TYR A 30 0.49 -3.90 -19.52
N ASP A 31 0.70 -2.69 -19.00
CA ASP A 31 0.14 -1.44 -19.48
C ASP A 31 1.25 -0.38 -19.46
N PRO A 32 1.74 0.07 -20.64
CA PRO A 32 2.87 1.01 -20.70
C PRO A 32 2.57 2.38 -20.10
N GLN A 33 1.30 2.74 -19.90
CA GLN A 33 0.89 3.98 -19.26
C GLN A 33 0.92 3.87 -17.71
N PHE A 34 0.95 2.64 -17.19
CA PHE A 34 0.93 2.37 -15.74
C PHE A 34 2.05 1.40 -15.35
N MET A 35 3.28 1.88 -15.48
CA MET A 35 4.49 1.13 -15.06
C MET A 35 4.87 1.42 -13.60
N GLY A 36 4.37 2.50 -13.04
CA GLY A 36 4.61 3.04 -11.70
C GLY A 36 4.24 4.51 -11.66
N TRP A 37 4.42 5.15 -10.49
CA TRP A 37 4.23 6.58 -10.31
C TRP A 37 5.26 7.13 -9.30
N GLY A 38 6.15 8.02 -9.75
CA GLY A 38 7.34 8.33 -8.98
C GLY A 38 8.11 7.04 -8.70
N ASN A 39 8.54 6.84 -7.46
CA ASN A 39 9.17 5.60 -7.00
C ASN A 39 8.19 4.53 -6.47
N LEU A 40 6.88 4.72 -6.59
CA LEU A 40 5.86 3.70 -6.30
C LEU A 40 5.75 2.74 -7.49
N ARG A 41 6.09 1.47 -7.29
CA ARG A 41 6.20 0.47 -8.36
C ARG A 41 5.05 -0.52 -8.41
N VAL A 42 4.51 -0.91 -7.27
CA VAL A 42 3.44 -1.92 -7.17
C VAL A 42 2.41 -1.49 -6.13
N ILE A 43 1.14 -1.62 -6.47
CA ILE A 43 0.02 -1.82 -5.56
C ILE A 43 -0.81 -2.96 -6.14
N ASN A 44 -0.74 -4.12 -5.49
CA ASN A 44 -1.61 -5.26 -5.76
C ASN A 44 -2.61 -5.39 -4.62
N GLU A 45 -3.87 -5.52 -4.96
CA GLU A 45 -4.93 -5.84 -4.02
C GLU A 45 -5.23 -7.33 -4.14
N ASP A 46 -4.83 -8.08 -3.12
CA ASP A 46 -4.78 -9.53 -3.14
C ASP A 46 -5.82 -10.14 -2.19
N ARG A 47 -6.52 -11.16 -2.69
CA ARG A 47 -7.40 -12.03 -1.90
C ARG A 47 -6.92 -13.46 -2.01
N VAL A 48 -6.41 -13.98 -0.89
CA VAL A 48 -5.79 -15.31 -0.80
C VAL A 48 -6.75 -16.26 -0.09
N ALA A 49 -7.08 -17.36 -0.75
CA ALA A 49 -7.97 -18.40 -0.21
C ALA A 49 -7.36 -19.07 1.05
N PRO A 50 -8.21 -19.66 1.92
CA PRO A 50 -7.77 -20.39 3.10
C PRO A 50 -6.72 -21.45 2.79
N GLY A 51 -5.67 -21.53 3.60
CA GLY A 51 -4.58 -22.50 3.48
C GLY A 51 -3.65 -22.31 2.28
N MET A 52 -3.84 -21.25 1.51
CA MET A 52 -3.07 -20.94 0.30
C MET A 52 -2.15 -19.75 0.51
N GLY A 53 -1.21 -19.53 -0.42
CA GLY A 53 -0.28 -18.41 -0.32
C GLY A 53 0.83 -18.46 -1.37
N PHE A 54 1.74 -17.52 -1.24
CA PHE A 54 2.91 -17.39 -2.10
C PHE A 54 4.05 -18.22 -1.51
N GLY A 55 4.47 -19.24 -2.26
CA GLY A 55 5.63 -20.06 -1.91
C GLY A 55 6.92 -19.25 -1.84
N LYS A 56 7.98 -19.86 -1.34
CA LYS A 56 9.27 -19.19 -1.13
C LYS A 56 9.81 -18.59 -2.43
N HIS A 57 10.03 -17.28 -2.44
CA HIS A 57 10.55 -16.51 -3.56
C HIS A 57 11.47 -15.39 -3.06
N GLY A 58 12.25 -14.81 -3.97
CA GLY A 58 13.29 -13.85 -3.64
C GLY A 58 13.00 -12.43 -4.09
N HIS A 59 13.49 -11.46 -3.29
CA HIS A 59 13.51 -10.04 -3.63
C HIS A 59 14.89 -9.44 -3.40
N ARG A 60 15.18 -8.36 -4.11
CA ARG A 60 16.41 -7.58 -3.98
C ARG A 60 16.11 -6.11 -4.25
N ASN A 61 16.71 -5.22 -3.46
CA ASN A 61 16.64 -3.78 -3.66
C ASN A 61 15.19 -3.26 -3.84
N MET A 62 14.30 -3.63 -2.89
CA MET A 62 12.91 -3.21 -2.89
C MET A 62 12.42 -3.03 -1.45
N GLU A 63 11.64 -1.99 -1.21
CA GLU A 63 10.84 -1.81 0.00
C GLU A 63 9.47 -2.44 -0.24
N ILE A 64 9.14 -3.48 0.51
CA ILE A 64 7.92 -4.27 0.37
C ILE A 64 7.08 -4.06 1.61
N ILE A 65 5.84 -3.60 1.42
CA ILE A 65 4.92 -3.27 2.51
C ILE A 65 3.65 -4.08 2.32
N SER A 66 3.22 -4.78 3.38
CA SER A 66 1.92 -5.45 3.45
C SER A 66 0.98 -4.65 4.36
N TYR A 67 -0.19 -4.30 3.83
CA TYR A 67 -1.27 -3.61 4.54
C TYR A 67 -2.51 -4.51 4.55
N VAL A 68 -2.77 -5.16 5.69
CA VAL A 68 -3.83 -6.18 5.80
C VAL A 68 -5.17 -5.53 6.13
N LEU A 69 -6.19 -5.87 5.33
CA LEU A 69 -7.54 -5.33 5.42
C LEU A 69 -8.50 -6.27 6.17
N SER A 70 -8.37 -7.57 5.97
CA SER A 70 -9.12 -8.60 6.69
C SER A 70 -8.40 -9.95 6.65
N GLY A 71 -8.72 -10.81 7.60
CA GLY A 71 -7.98 -12.06 7.83
C GLY A 71 -6.65 -11.81 8.50
N GLU A 72 -5.68 -12.69 8.28
CA GLU A 72 -4.31 -12.57 8.77
C GLU A 72 -3.36 -13.10 7.70
N LEU A 73 -2.32 -12.34 7.39
CA LEU A 73 -1.25 -12.77 6.50
C LEU A 73 -0.09 -13.32 7.33
N ALA A 74 0.28 -14.59 7.11
CA ALA A 74 1.46 -15.19 7.74
C ALA A 74 2.69 -14.96 6.86
N HIS A 75 3.76 -14.46 7.45
CA HIS A 75 5.04 -14.17 6.80
C HIS A 75 6.15 -15.02 7.41
N GLU A 76 7.00 -15.57 6.55
CA GLU A 76 8.24 -16.24 6.92
C GLU A 76 9.36 -15.82 5.97
N ASP A 77 10.55 -15.48 6.50
CA ASP A 77 11.69 -15.05 5.69
C ASP A 77 13.02 -15.72 6.07
N SER A 78 14.02 -15.51 5.21
CA SER A 78 15.38 -16.05 5.40
C SER A 78 16.19 -15.38 6.51
N MET A 79 15.67 -14.31 7.12
CA MET A 79 16.24 -13.66 8.30
C MET A 79 15.76 -14.32 9.61
N GLY A 80 14.81 -15.25 9.53
CA GLY A 80 14.25 -15.98 10.67
C GLY A 80 12.99 -15.33 11.26
N ASN A 81 12.40 -14.35 10.59
CA ASN A 81 11.11 -13.81 11.00
C ASN A 81 10.00 -14.79 10.63
N ILE A 82 9.15 -15.12 11.60
CA ILE A 82 7.89 -15.85 11.44
C ILE A 82 6.82 -15.05 12.17
N LYS A 83 5.92 -14.42 11.44
CA LYS A 83 4.97 -13.45 11.97
C LYS A 83 3.59 -13.59 11.34
N GLY A 84 2.53 -13.39 12.15
CA GLY A 84 1.20 -13.06 11.68
C GLY A 84 1.05 -11.54 11.57
N ILE A 85 0.39 -11.10 10.53
CA ILE A 85 0.11 -9.68 10.24
C ILE A 85 -1.40 -9.53 10.22
N PRO A 86 -2.03 -9.16 11.37
CA PRO A 86 -3.46 -8.93 11.46
C PRO A 86 -3.85 -7.57 10.85
N PRO A 87 -5.15 -7.31 10.62
CA PRO A 87 -5.65 -5.99 10.25
C PRO A 87 -5.26 -4.93 11.28
N GLY A 88 -4.82 -3.77 10.80
CA GLY A 88 -4.30 -2.68 11.62
C GLY A 88 -2.79 -2.67 11.77
N ASP A 89 -2.11 -3.77 11.44
CA ASP A 89 -0.66 -3.80 11.34
C ASP A 89 -0.19 -3.36 9.96
N VAL A 90 0.95 -2.70 9.95
CA VAL A 90 1.75 -2.41 8.74
C VAL A 90 3.05 -3.17 8.88
N GLN A 91 3.31 -4.06 7.92
CA GLN A 91 4.56 -4.80 7.83
C GLN A 91 5.42 -4.22 6.71
N ARG A 92 6.71 -4.11 6.98
CA ARG A 92 7.71 -3.72 5.98
C ARG A 92 8.87 -4.71 5.97
N MET A 93 9.27 -5.13 4.78
CA MET A 93 10.49 -5.88 4.51
C MET A 93 11.35 -5.09 3.53
N SER A 94 12.53 -4.65 3.96
CA SER A 94 13.56 -4.13 3.07
C SER A 94 14.36 -5.30 2.51
N ALA A 95 14.30 -5.50 1.19
CA ALA A 95 14.96 -6.65 0.56
C ALA A 95 16.49 -6.48 0.44
N GLY A 96 16.99 -5.27 0.30
CA GLY A 96 18.42 -4.94 0.30
C GLY A 96 19.24 -5.86 -0.59
N THR A 97 20.31 -6.44 -0.05
CA THR A 97 21.21 -7.38 -0.77
C THR A 97 20.55 -8.69 -1.19
N GLY A 98 19.35 -8.99 -0.68
CA GLY A 98 18.54 -10.13 -1.04
C GLY A 98 17.88 -10.80 0.16
N VAL A 99 16.63 -11.17 0.00
CA VAL A 99 15.85 -11.92 0.97
C VAL A 99 14.98 -12.94 0.24
N MET A 100 14.79 -14.11 0.87
CA MET A 100 13.79 -15.10 0.45
C MET A 100 12.66 -15.08 1.46
N HIS A 101 11.42 -15.02 1.00
CA HIS A 101 10.25 -15.07 1.88
C HIS A 101 9.08 -15.86 1.28
N SER A 102 8.11 -16.12 2.12
CA SER A 102 6.82 -16.70 1.77
C SER A 102 5.71 -16.02 2.54
N GLU A 103 4.52 -15.95 1.95
CA GLU A 103 3.35 -15.29 2.54
C GLU A 103 2.14 -16.21 2.37
N PHE A 104 1.48 -16.57 3.47
CA PHE A 104 0.37 -17.52 3.48
C PHE A 104 -0.84 -17.01 4.25
N ASN A 105 -2.01 -17.46 3.83
CA ASN A 105 -3.22 -17.42 4.64
C ASN A 105 -3.35 -18.76 5.39
N HIS A 106 -3.02 -18.77 6.67
CA HIS A 106 -3.13 -19.98 7.49
C HIS A 106 -4.53 -20.23 8.06
N ALA A 107 -5.51 -19.34 7.81
CA ALA A 107 -6.90 -19.57 8.20
C ALA A 107 -7.46 -20.80 7.47
N LYS A 108 -8.45 -21.45 8.10
CA LYS A 108 -9.10 -22.65 7.53
C LYS A 108 -10.31 -22.31 6.66
N ASP A 109 -10.95 -21.18 6.92
CA ASP A 109 -12.25 -20.82 6.37
C ASP A 109 -12.40 -19.35 5.99
N GLN A 110 -11.37 -18.54 6.22
CA GLN A 110 -11.40 -17.09 5.97
C GLN A 110 -10.38 -16.70 4.90
N THR A 111 -10.84 -15.93 3.90
CA THR A 111 -9.97 -15.29 2.91
C THR A 111 -9.16 -14.16 3.57
N THR A 112 -7.86 -14.11 3.31
CA THR A 112 -7.03 -12.96 3.66
C THR A 112 -7.08 -11.95 2.52
N HIS A 113 -7.37 -10.69 2.86
CA HIS A 113 -7.42 -9.55 1.94
C HIS A 113 -6.41 -8.50 2.38
N PHE A 114 -5.48 -8.15 1.51
CA PHE A 114 -4.41 -7.19 1.81
C PHE A 114 -3.94 -6.45 0.55
N LEU A 115 -3.20 -5.38 0.77
CA LEU A 115 -2.45 -4.69 -0.28
C LEU A 115 -0.98 -5.04 -0.16
N GLN A 116 -0.38 -5.49 -1.27
CA GLN A 116 1.07 -5.62 -1.45
C GLN A 116 1.57 -4.38 -2.16
N ILE A 117 2.47 -3.64 -1.51
CA ILE A 117 2.96 -2.33 -1.99
C ILE A 117 4.47 -2.41 -2.12
N TRP A 118 5.02 -2.02 -3.28
CA TRP A 118 6.46 -1.95 -3.50
C TRP A 118 6.87 -0.53 -3.85
N ILE A 119 7.88 -0.04 -3.12
CA ILE A 119 8.50 1.27 -3.33
C ILE A 119 9.97 1.06 -3.64
N GLU A 120 10.45 1.71 -4.71
CA GLU A 120 11.86 1.64 -5.08
C GLU A 120 12.72 2.39 -4.05
N PRO A 121 13.74 1.74 -3.47
CA PRO A 121 14.58 2.38 -2.46
C PRO A 121 15.52 3.41 -3.10
N ASN A 122 15.91 4.42 -2.32
CA ASN A 122 16.94 5.40 -2.71
C ASN A 122 18.36 4.98 -2.27
N VAL A 123 18.48 3.89 -1.50
CA VAL A 123 19.75 3.26 -1.11
C VAL A 123 19.70 1.78 -1.42
N LEU A 124 20.61 1.33 -2.29
CA LEU A 124 20.70 -0.07 -2.72
C LEU A 124 21.68 -0.85 -1.83
N GLU A 125 21.58 -2.18 -1.90
CA GLU A 125 22.51 -3.13 -1.26
C GLU A 125 22.63 -2.96 0.26
N ILE A 126 21.59 -2.42 0.92
CA ILE A 126 21.51 -2.39 2.37
C ILE A 126 21.32 -3.81 2.94
N ALA A 127 21.60 -4.00 4.22
CA ALA A 127 21.25 -5.24 4.90
C ALA A 127 19.73 -5.44 4.88
N PRO A 128 19.23 -6.63 4.54
CA PRO A 128 17.81 -6.93 4.63
C PRO A 128 17.29 -6.73 6.06
N SER A 129 16.06 -6.26 6.18
CA SER A 129 15.47 -6.01 7.49
C SER A 129 13.94 -6.16 7.47
N TYR A 130 13.38 -6.40 8.63
CA TYR A 130 11.95 -6.57 8.86
C TYR A 130 11.47 -5.63 9.97
N GLU A 131 10.32 -5.02 9.79
CA GLU A 131 9.65 -4.23 10.82
C GLU A 131 8.13 -4.41 10.69
N GLN A 132 7.42 -4.47 11.83
CA GLN A 132 5.97 -4.53 11.89
C GLN A 132 5.48 -3.67 13.05
N LYS A 133 4.48 -2.83 12.79
CA LYS A 133 3.88 -1.95 13.80
C LYS A 133 2.37 -1.97 13.68
N THR A 134 1.70 -1.98 14.82
CA THR A 134 0.26 -1.77 14.92
C THR A 134 -0.04 -0.27 14.85
N ILE A 135 -0.88 0.12 13.90
CA ILE A 135 -1.36 1.50 13.73
C ILE A 135 -2.79 1.57 14.28
N PRO A 136 -3.02 2.21 15.43
CA PRO A 136 -4.34 2.31 16.03
C PRO A 136 -5.36 2.94 15.08
N LYS A 137 -6.58 2.39 15.06
CA LYS A 137 -7.66 2.93 14.21
C LYS A 137 -7.93 4.40 14.51
N GLU A 138 -7.87 4.78 15.77
CA GLU A 138 -8.12 6.14 16.25
C GLU A 138 -7.12 7.16 15.68
N SER A 139 -5.89 6.73 15.40
CA SER A 139 -4.87 7.60 14.81
C SER A 139 -5.15 7.95 13.34
N LYS A 140 -5.98 7.15 12.67
CA LYS A 140 -6.38 7.32 11.27
C LYS A 140 -7.75 7.97 11.10
N GLN A 141 -8.52 8.10 12.18
CA GLN A 141 -9.92 8.55 12.12
C GLN A 141 -10.02 10.05 11.84
N GLY A 142 -10.58 10.41 10.69
CA GLY A 142 -10.80 11.78 10.23
C GLY A 142 -9.54 12.57 9.88
N LYS A 143 -8.39 11.88 9.73
CA LYS A 143 -7.10 12.49 9.37
C LYS A 143 -6.16 11.47 8.73
N LEU A 144 -5.17 11.96 8.02
CA LEU A 144 -4.05 11.16 7.52
C LEU A 144 -3.04 10.88 8.64
N CYS A 145 -2.74 9.61 8.86
CA CYS A 145 -1.73 9.13 9.80
C CYS A 145 -0.54 8.59 9.03
N LEU A 146 0.68 9.05 9.34
CA LEU A 146 1.90 8.52 8.76
C LEU A 146 2.09 7.06 9.20
N ILE A 147 2.27 6.14 8.23
CA ILE A 147 2.41 4.71 8.49
C ILE A 147 3.72 4.09 7.98
N ALA A 148 4.37 4.73 6.99
CA ALA A 148 5.72 4.37 6.55
C ALA A 148 6.49 5.62 6.11
N SER A 149 7.78 5.72 6.49
CA SER A 149 8.60 6.89 6.22
C SER A 149 10.09 6.57 6.37
N PRO A 150 11.01 7.27 5.68
CA PRO A 150 12.44 7.24 6.01
C PRO A 150 12.77 7.87 7.36
N ASN A 151 11.86 8.69 7.89
CA ASN A 151 11.99 9.31 9.21
C ASN A 151 11.11 8.57 10.22
N THR A 152 11.70 7.87 11.18
CA THR A 152 11.01 7.00 12.16
C THR A 152 10.25 7.74 13.27
N LYS A 153 9.83 8.98 13.02
CA LYS A 153 8.92 9.69 13.91
C LYS A 153 7.52 9.08 13.80
N ASP A 154 6.73 9.19 14.84
CA ASP A 154 5.27 8.93 14.82
C ASP A 154 4.82 7.47 14.65
N ASN A 155 5.54 6.49 15.16
CA ASN A 155 5.16 5.07 15.11
C ASN A 155 5.02 4.48 13.68
N ALA A 156 5.51 5.16 12.64
CA ALA A 156 5.57 4.63 11.28
C ALA A 156 6.67 3.57 11.14
N VAL A 157 6.50 2.59 10.25
CA VAL A 157 7.59 1.69 9.87
C VAL A 157 8.64 2.45 9.06
N HIS A 158 9.90 2.11 9.26
CA HIS A 158 11.00 2.72 8.51
C HIS A 158 11.08 2.13 7.09
N ILE A 159 11.24 2.98 6.08
CA ILE A 159 11.57 2.58 4.70
C ILE A 159 12.84 3.29 4.23
N SER A 160 13.66 2.60 3.44
CA SER A 160 14.87 3.15 2.82
C SER A 160 14.55 3.72 1.43
N ALA A 161 13.48 4.53 1.35
CA ALA A 161 13.00 5.15 0.12
C ALA A 161 12.63 6.60 0.38
N ASP A 162 12.82 7.47 -0.61
CA ASP A 162 12.35 8.85 -0.57
C ASP A 162 10.83 8.88 -0.83
N ALA A 163 10.09 8.40 0.15
CA ALA A 163 8.63 8.34 0.12
C ALA A 163 8.05 8.40 1.53
N ASN A 164 6.82 8.92 1.65
CA ASN A 164 6.01 8.79 2.85
C ASN A 164 4.68 8.16 2.49
N MET A 165 4.17 7.27 3.33
CA MET A 165 2.89 6.61 3.17
C MET A 165 1.99 6.93 4.35
N TYR A 166 0.79 7.37 4.05
CA TYR A 166 -0.24 7.73 5.02
C TYR A 166 -1.48 6.86 4.84
N ALA A 167 -2.19 6.60 5.93
CA ALA A 167 -3.51 5.97 5.91
C ALA A 167 -4.53 6.86 6.62
N GLY A 168 -5.76 6.91 6.09
CA GLY A 168 -6.86 7.67 6.67
C GLY A 168 -8.18 6.93 6.60
N LEU A 169 -9.03 7.18 7.60
CA LEU A 169 -10.40 6.70 7.68
C LEU A 169 -11.32 7.92 7.75
N PHE A 170 -12.21 8.05 6.78
CA PHE A 170 -13.11 9.21 6.70
C PHE A 170 -14.56 8.77 6.59
N ASP A 171 -15.40 9.41 7.40
CA ASP A 171 -16.84 9.21 7.37
C ASP A 171 -17.58 10.51 7.65
N GLN A 172 -18.74 10.72 7.01
CA GLN A 172 -19.64 11.83 7.19
C GLN A 172 -18.97 13.22 6.99
N THR A 173 -18.88 14.02 8.05
CA THR A 173 -18.36 15.39 8.02
C THR A 173 -16.86 15.49 8.24
N GLN A 174 -16.17 14.36 8.36
CA GLN A 174 -14.72 14.35 8.53
C GLN A 174 -14.02 14.81 7.25
N SER A 175 -13.01 15.64 7.42
CA SER A 175 -12.17 16.14 6.34
C SER A 175 -10.74 16.36 6.83
N ASP A 176 -9.80 16.34 5.90
CA ASP A 176 -8.40 16.65 6.16
C ASP A 176 -7.79 17.41 4.98
N GLU A 177 -6.76 18.19 5.26
CA GLU A 177 -5.97 18.91 4.27
C GLU A 177 -4.51 18.49 4.37
N PHE A 178 -3.94 18.02 3.29
CA PHE A 178 -2.56 17.56 3.23
C PHE A 178 -1.75 18.42 2.25
N LEU A 179 -0.74 19.11 2.78
CA LEU A 179 0.16 19.94 1.98
C LEU A 179 1.09 19.05 1.15
N LEU A 180 1.18 19.36 -0.13
CA LEU A 180 2.07 18.71 -1.09
C LEU A 180 3.21 19.65 -1.49
N ASP A 181 4.40 19.08 -1.69
CA ASP A 181 5.44 19.73 -2.45
C ASP A 181 5.15 19.54 -3.95
N PRO A 182 4.92 20.62 -4.73
CA PRO A 182 4.61 20.49 -6.16
C PRO A 182 5.76 19.89 -7.00
N ALA A 183 6.98 19.83 -6.47
CA ALA A 183 8.10 19.15 -7.11
C ALA A 183 8.05 17.62 -6.93
N ARG A 184 7.18 17.11 -6.07
CA ARG A 184 7.00 15.68 -5.79
C ARG A 184 5.74 15.14 -6.46
N LYS A 185 5.62 13.84 -6.51
CA LYS A 185 4.40 13.16 -6.95
C LYS A 185 3.60 12.67 -5.76
N ALA A 186 2.28 12.66 -5.87
CA ALA A 186 1.45 11.95 -4.91
C ALA A 186 0.56 10.91 -5.60
N TYR A 187 0.21 9.88 -4.86
CA TYR A 187 -0.73 8.85 -5.30
C TYR A 187 -1.76 8.63 -4.19
N VAL A 188 -3.03 8.73 -4.55
CA VAL A 188 -4.14 8.51 -3.62
C VAL A 188 -4.85 7.23 -4.04
N HIS A 189 -4.88 6.22 -3.19
CA HIS A 189 -5.56 4.95 -3.44
C HIS A 189 -6.72 4.78 -2.45
N LEU A 190 -7.94 4.79 -2.94
CA LEU A 190 -9.10 4.52 -2.11
C LEU A 190 -9.34 3.01 -2.03
N ILE A 191 -9.17 2.44 -0.85
CA ILE A 191 -9.32 1.00 -0.60
C ILE A 191 -10.80 0.60 -0.64
N ARG A 192 -11.65 1.37 0.04
CA ARG A 192 -13.09 1.11 0.16
C ARG A 192 -13.89 2.39 0.41
N GLY A 193 -15.20 2.28 0.23
CA GLY A 193 -16.12 3.40 0.42
C GLY A 193 -16.11 4.38 -0.75
N SER A 194 -16.38 5.64 -0.45
CA SER A 194 -16.24 6.77 -1.37
C SER A 194 -15.63 7.96 -0.66
N LEU A 195 -14.90 8.80 -1.40
CA LEU A 195 -14.22 9.98 -0.87
C LEU A 195 -14.11 11.04 -1.96
N ASP A 196 -14.30 12.30 -1.59
CA ASP A 196 -13.97 13.43 -2.46
C ASP A 196 -12.50 13.83 -2.20
N VAL A 197 -11.73 13.89 -3.27
CA VAL A 197 -10.33 14.35 -3.26
C VAL A 197 -10.22 15.52 -4.23
N ASN A 198 -9.88 16.70 -3.74
CA ASN A 198 -9.86 17.96 -4.51
C ASN A 198 -11.15 18.16 -5.34
N GLY A 199 -12.32 17.84 -4.75
CA GLY A 199 -13.63 17.95 -5.39
C GLY A 199 -13.98 16.83 -6.38
N GLN A 200 -13.08 15.87 -6.60
CA GLN A 200 -13.35 14.69 -7.43
C GLN A 200 -13.74 13.50 -6.57
N THR A 201 -14.95 12.98 -6.75
CA THR A 201 -15.40 11.77 -6.07
C THR A 201 -14.73 10.53 -6.65
N ILE A 202 -14.12 9.72 -5.79
CA ILE A 202 -13.55 8.39 -6.10
C ILE A 202 -14.24 7.31 -5.27
N HIS A 203 -14.20 6.08 -5.77
CA HIS A 203 -14.82 4.89 -5.16
C HIS A 203 -13.79 3.82 -4.87
N GLY A 204 -14.13 2.86 -4.01
CA GLY A 204 -13.23 1.78 -3.62
C GLY A 204 -12.53 1.10 -4.79
N GLY A 205 -11.20 1.03 -4.74
CA GLY A 205 -10.31 0.54 -5.77
C GLY A 205 -9.87 1.59 -6.81
N ASP A 206 -10.53 2.77 -6.86
CA ASP A 206 -10.07 3.89 -7.69
C ASP A 206 -8.80 4.51 -7.10
N ALA A 207 -8.03 5.18 -7.95
CA ALA A 207 -6.88 5.96 -7.53
C ALA A 207 -6.76 7.28 -8.30
N LEU A 208 -6.03 8.24 -7.71
CA LEU A 208 -5.63 9.49 -8.34
C LEU A 208 -4.10 9.58 -8.38
N LEU A 209 -3.55 9.78 -9.56
CA LEU A 209 -2.16 10.16 -9.75
C LEU A 209 -2.11 11.68 -9.73
N VAL A 210 -1.27 12.24 -8.86
CA VAL A 210 -1.26 13.67 -8.56
C VAL A 210 0.13 14.23 -8.77
N GLN A 211 0.23 15.33 -9.54
CA GLN A 211 1.46 16.11 -9.71
C GLN A 211 1.13 17.59 -9.92
N ASP A 212 2.09 18.46 -9.65
CA ASP A 212 1.96 19.92 -9.79
C ASP A 212 0.81 20.49 -8.92
N GLU A 213 0.51 19.84 -7.79
CA GLU A 213 -0.48 20.28 -6.80
C GLU A 213 0.22 20.64 -5.50
N THR A 214 -0.31 21.61 -4.78
CA THR A 214 0.22 22.06 -3.49
C THR A 214 -0.61 21.59 -2.30
N LEU A 215 -1.82 21.07 -2.57
CA LEU A 215 -2.76 20.68 -1.53
C LEU A 215 -3.62 19.50 -2.01
N LEU A 216 -3.84 18.54 -1.13
CA LEU A 216 -4.93 17.57 -1.22
C LEU A 216 -5.97 17.92 -0.17
N THR A 217 -7.23 18.00 -0.59
CA THR A 217 -8.38 18.10 0.30
C THR A 217 -9.14 16.79 0.25
N LEU A 218 -9.38 16.17 1.42
CA LEU A 218 -10.12 14.92 1.57
C LEU A 218 -11.41 15.24 2.33
N SER A 219 -12.57 14.92 1.76
CA SER A 219 -13.86 15.25 2.36
C SER A 219 -14.98 14.31 1.89
N ASN A 220 -16.18 14.45 2.48
CA ASN A 220 -17.39 13.72 2.10
C ASN A 220 -17.20 12.19 2.06
N GLY A 221 -16.37 11.65 2.97
CA GLY A 221 -16.13 10.23 3.10
C GLY A 221 -17.39 9.47 3.48
N LYS A 222 -17.57 8.28 2.90
CA LYS A 222 -18.58 7.29 3.28
C LYS A 222 -17.88 5.97 3.48
N GLU A 223 -17.66 5.58 4.74
CA GLU A 223 -16.89 4.39 5.11
C GLU A 223 -15.55 4.30 4.34
N ALA A 224 -14.92 5.46 4.11
CA ALA A 224 -13.73 5.56 3.28
C ALA A 224 -12.49 5.12 4.05
N GLU A 225 -11.69 4.25 3.43
CA GLU A 225 -10.32 3.95 3.84
C GLU A 225 -9.39 4.28 2.67
N VAL A 226 -8.43 5.15 2.91
CA VAL A 226 -7.56 5.71 1.87
C VAL A 226 -6.08 5.59 2.26
N LEU A 227 -5.24 5.28 1.26
CA LEU A 227 -3.80 5.45 1.35
C LEU A 227 -3.39 6.66 0.51
N VAL A 228 -2.50 7.47 1.06
CA VAL A 228 -1.87 8.59 0.37
C VAL A 228 -0.36 8.39 0.40
N PHE A 229 0.26 8.48 -0.76
CA PHE A 229 1.70 8.37 -0.93
C PHE A 229 2.24 9.74 -1.37
N ASP A 230 3.26 10.24 -0.67
CA ASP A 230 4.11 11.35 -1.08
C ASP A 230 5.43 10.75 -1.57
N LEU A 231 5.73 10.92 -2.85
CA LEU A 231 6.71 10.15 -3.61
C LEU A 231 7.79 11.04 -4.21
N ALA A 232 8.97 10.49 -4.39
CA ALA A 232 9.99 11.09 -5.26
C ALA A 232 9.44 11.26 -6.70
N PRO A 233 9.92 12.27 -7.45
CA PRO A 233 9.50 12.58 -8.83
C PRO A 233 9.63 11.42 -9.82
#